data_10ea69cb9c37a0bdcb99a10d9af3a143
#
_entry.id   10ea69cb9c37a0bdcb99a10d9af3a143
#
_cell.length_a   1.000
_cell.length_b   1.000
_cell.length_c   1.000
_cell.angle_alpha   90.00
_cell.angle_beta   90.00
_cell.angle_gamma   90.00
#
_symmetry.space_group_name_H-M   'P 1'
#
loop_
_entity.id
_entity.type
_entity.pdbx_description
1 polymer ?
#
loop_
_entity_poly.entity_id
_entity_poly.type
_entity_poly.pdbx_seq_one_letter_code
_entity_poly.pdbx_strand_id
1 'polypeptide(L)'
;MMMGRKPFQRLLMKNTLAIAIPAIAVFVILTFMFARYPLLDRIQCHSIATMTDADITLGLMYAEKTTNVEYSAENLHYTGFDYYVDGELSGAYYYTKVGGKYLMLLVKTDNPPMKIDEKLVKGRIKKDKLTADHIVTGFALESGMDPALVENMTSDYVISEPEYPYAYVIMIYVFFAMPAFVALIIVIYTLLVCIQPSMNTQARQLREYGDPAEVIAEINSEMRRKLLFRKNNIYVTENYLVVSYLSKTDAIKLDEVQYISKNEVERKKAFRRSPVYRLTLSTPGRIFYEVDFSNESLIDDVIFHIENE
;
A
#
# COMPACT_ATOMS: atom_id res chain seq x y z
N MET A 1 -32.53 -2.05 17.32
CA MET A 1 -33.37 -1.87 16.11
C MET A 1 -33.05 -3.00 15.13
N MET A 2 -33.85 -4.07 15.08
CA MET A 2 -33.65 -5.18 14.14
C MET A 2 -34.02 -4.70 12.74
N MET A 3 -33.00 -4.34 11.94
CA MET A 3 -33.16 -4.10 10.50
C MET A 3 -33.86 -5.30 9.88
N GLY A 4 -35.06 -5.09 9.36
CA GLY A 4 -35.88 -6.16 8.74
C GLY A 4 -35.05 -6.94 7.73
N ARG A 5 -35.12 -8.26 7.87
CA ARG A 5 -34.31 -9.25 7.14
C ARG A 5 -34.37 -9.02 5.63
N LYS A 6 -33.31 -8.53 5.03
CA LYS A 6 -33.16 -8.38 3.58
C LYS A 6 -32.17 -9.48 3.12
N PRO A 7 -32.65 -10.68 2.76
CA PRO A 7 -31.79 -11.87 2.59
C PRO A 7 -30.80 -11.69 1.43
N PHE A 8 -31.22 -11.19 0.28
CA PHE A 8 -30.34 -10.95 -0.89
C PHE A 8 -29.28 -9.89 -0.57
N GLN A 9 -29.67 -8.80 0.05
CA GLN A 9 -28.73 -7.74 0.48
C GLN A 9 -27.67 -8.29 1.44
N ARG A 10 -28.01 -9.24 2.31
CA ARG A 10 -27.04 -9.90 3.19
C ARG A 10 -26.05 -10.76 2.43
N LEU A 11 -26.47 -11.43 1.35
CA LEU A 11 -25.56 -12.20 0.50
C LEU A 11 -24.57 -11.27 -0.19
N LEU A 12 -25.02 -10.17 -0.77
CA LEU A 12 -24.15 -9.14 -1.37
C LEU A 12 -23.15 -8.58 -0.34
N MET A 13 -23.62 -8.23 0.86
CA MET A 13 -22.76 -7.72 1.93
C MET A 13 -21.74 -8.75 2.40
N LYS A 14 -22.14 -10.04 2.55
CA LYS A 14 -21.23 -11.11 2.92
C LYS A 14 -20.06 -11.23 1.95
N ASN A 15 -20.32 -11.13 0.66
CA ASN A 15 -19.28 -11.20 -0.36
C ASN A 15 -18.35 -9.99 -0.32
N THR A 16 -18.91 -8.79 -0.15
CA THR A 16 -18.11 -7.57 0.01
C THR A 16 -17.23 -7.65 1.24
N LEU A 17 -17.76 -8.12 2.38
CA LEU A 17 -16.99 -8.33 3.61
C LEU A 17 -15.90 -9.40 3.44
N ALA A 18 -16.15 -10.45 2.67
CA ALA A 18 -15.14 -11.49 2.41
C ALA A 18 -13.88 -10.92 1.71
N ILE A 19 -14.04 -9.87 0.90
CA ILE A 19 -12.94 -9.15 0.26
C ILE A 19 -12.33 -8.11 1.22
N ALA A 20 -13.17 -7.47 2.03
CA ALA A 20 -12.73 -6.42 2.95
C ALA A 20 -11.92 -6.95 4.16
N ILE A 21 -12.26 -8.13 4.69
CA ILE A 21 -11.57 -8.71 5.85
C ILE A 21 -10.05 -8.85 5.65
N PRO A 22 -9.54 -9.42 4.54
CA PRO A 22 -8.10 -9.46 4.29
C PRO A 22 -7.48 -8.06 4.19
N ALA A 23 -8.15 -7.11 3.54
CA ALA A 23 -7.67 -5.74 3.41
C ALA A 23 -7.58 -5.03 4.78
N ILE A 24 -8.59 -5.21 5.64
CA ILE A 24 -8.59 -4.69 7.01
C ILE A 24 -7.44 -5.32 7.81
N ALA A 25 -7.24 -6.64 7.68
CA ALA A 25 -6.16 -7.34 8.37
C ALA A 25 -4.78 -6.80 7.94
N VAL A 26 -4.56 -6.62 6.63
CA VAL A 26 -3.32 -6.01 6.11
C VAL A 26 -3.14 -4.59 6.66
N PHE A 27 -4.18 -3.77 6.65
CA PHE A 27 -4.12 -2.40 7.16
C PHE A 27 -3.74 -2.37 8.65
N VAL A 28 -4.37 -3.22 9.47
CA VAL A 28 -4.08 -3.32 10.92
C VAL A 28 -2.65 -3.79 11.15
N ILE A 29 -2.18 -4.81 10.42
CA ILE A 29 -0.81 -5.33 10.53
C ILE A 29 0.21 -4.23 10.17
N LEU A 30 0.00 -3.54 9.05
CA LEU A 30 0.89 -2.45 8.62
C LEU A 30 0.91 -1.31 9.64
N THR A 31 -0.25 -0.90 10.14
CA THR A 31 -0.36 0.14 11.18
C THR A 31 0.37 -0.27 12.45
N PHE A 32 0.19 -1.53 12.89
CA PHE A 32 0.87 -2.07 14.05
C PHE A 32 2.39 -2.12 13.85
N MET A 33 2.87 -2.56 12.68
CA MET A 33 4.29 -2.57 12.35
C MET A 33 4.86 -1.15 12.35
N PHE A 34 4.17 -0.17 11.78
CA PHE A 34 4.59 1.23 11.82
C PHE A 34 4.67 1.79 13.24
N ALA A 35 3.67 1.48 14.09
CA ALA A 35 3.64 1.94 15.47
C ALA A 35 4.68 1.25 16.37
N ARG A 36 4.99 -0.03 16.11
CA ARG A 36 5.88 -0.83 16.97
C ARG A 36 7.34 -0.70 16.60
N TYR A 37 7.67 -0.58 15.32
CA TYR A 37 9.03 -0.43 14.85
C TYR A 37 9.34 1.05 14.61
N PRO A 38 10.43 1.60 15.15
CA PRO A 38 10.83 2.98 14.94
C PRO A 38 11.40 3.19 13.53
N LEU A 39 10.66 2.75 12.52
CA LEU A 39 11.01 2.94 11.11
C LEU A 39 10.99 4.43 10.77
N LEU A 40 10.07 5.17 11.37
CA LEU A 40 9.96 6.62 11.19
C LEU A 40 11.18 7.34 11.77
N ASP A 41 11.68 6.95 12.94
CA ASP A 41 12.85 7.59 13.57
C ASP A 41 14.10 7.41 12.70
N ARG A 42 14.20 6.28 11.97
CA ARG A 42 15.32 6.02 11.04
C ARG A 42 15.25 6.79 9.73
N ILE A 43 14.07 7.27 9.36
CA ILE A 43 13.85 8.03 8.11
C ILE A 43 13.50 9.48 8.38
N GLN A 44 13.16 9.82 9.63
CA GLN A 44 12.84 11.18 10.00
C GLN A 44 14.09 12.03 9.90
N CYS A 45 13.99 13.08 9.10
CA CYS A 45 15.03 14.08 8.96
C CYS A 45 14.77 15.17 10.00
N HIS A 46 15.75 15.39 10.88
CA HIS A 46 15.66 16.40 11.92
C HIS A 46 16.26 17.71 11.42
N SER A 47 15.44 18.76 11.39
CA SER A 47 15.91 20.07 10.97
C SER A 47 16.72 20.72 12.08
N ILE A 48 17.94 21.13 11.74
CA ILE A 48 18.82 21.92 12.63
C ILE A 48 18.67 23.37 12.22
N ALA A 49 17.83 24.10 12.93
CA ALA A 49 17.55 25.51 12.62
C ALA A 49 18.75 26.42 12.94
N THR A 50 19.45 26.17 14.06
CA THR A 50 20.64 26.93 14.49
C THR A 50 21.63 26.00 15.18
N MET A 51 22.90 26.13 14.85
CA MET A 51 23.99 25.37 15.46
C MET A 51 25.00 26.33 16.01
N THR A 52 25.09 26.41 17.35
CA THR A 52 26.05 27.27 18.05
C THR A 52 27.39 26.56 18.30
N ASP A 53 27.35 25.26 18.46
CA ASP A 53 28.51 24.38 18.58
C ASP A 53 28.22 23.07 17.83
N ALA A 54 29.07 22.75 16.84
CA ALA A 54 28.90 21.60 15.99
C ALA A 54 29.06 20.27 16.77
N ASP A 55 30.07 20.17 17.63
CA ASP A 55 30.36 18.93 18.37
C ASP A 55 29.29 18.63 19.42
N ILE A 56 28.79 19.64 20.11
CA ILE A 56 27.71 19.44 21.09
C ILE A 56 26.45 19.04 20.39
N THR A 57 26.01 19.79 19.33
CA THR A 57 24.76 19.55 18.66
C THR A 57 24.77 18.20 17.94
N LEU A 58 25.77 17.95 17.09
CA LEU A 58 25.85 16.72 16.33
C LEU A 58 26.19 15.51 17.19
N GLY A 59 26.99 15.71 18.27
CA GLY A 59 27.31 14.67 19.22
C GLY A 59 26.09 14.16 20.00
N LEU A 60 25.24 15.04 20.46
CA LEU A 60 23.98 14.69 21.12
C LEU A 60 23.05 13.92 20.14
N MET A 61 22.84 14.43 18.92
CA MET A 61 22.03 13.78 17.92
C MET A 61 22.57 12.40 17.53
N TYR A 62 23.88 12.27 17.41
CA TYR A 62 24.53 10.99 17.11
C TYR A 62 24.37 9.99 18.26
N ALA A 63 24.50 10.42 19.51
CA ALA A 63 24.29 9.58 20.70
C ALA A 63 22.85 9.12 20.83
N GLU A 64 21.89 9.96 20.49
CA GLU A 64 20.44 9.63 20.43
C GLU A 64 20.04 8.82 19.20
N LYS A 65 21.00 8.46 18.32
CA LYS A 65 20.75 7.76 17.04
C LYS A 65 19.88 8.53 16.04
N THR A 66 19.72 9.81 16.23
CA THR A 66 19.04 10.76 15.33
C THR A 66 20.03 11.25 14.27
N THR A 67 20.48 10.35 13.41
CA THR A 67 21.61 10.63 12.51
C THR A 67 21.22 11.30 11.20
N ASN A 68 19.94 11.31 10.82
CA ASN A 68 19.51 11.98 9.59
C ASN A 68 19.11 13.41 9.89
N VAL A 69 19.79 14.35 9.25
CA VAL A 69 19.62 15.78 9.54
C VAL A 69 19.44 16.59 8.26
N GLU A 70 18.73 17.70 8.43
CA GLU A 70 18.61 18.76 7.45
C GLU A 70 19.21 20.03 8.07
N TYR A 71 20.22 20.57 7.44
CA TYR A 71 20.95 21.73 7.90
C TYR A 71 21.11 22.75 6.79
N SER A 72 20.71 24.01 7.04
CA SER A 72 21.01 25.12 6.13
C SER A 72 22.42 25.62 6.40
N ALA A 73 23.34 25.21 5.56
CA ALA A 73 24.75 25.58 5.68
C ALA A 73 25.03 26.83 4.84
N GLU A 74 25.66 27.80 5.49
CA GLU A 74 26.07 29.06 4.85
C GLU A 74 27.59 29.10 4.66
N ASN A 75 28.03 29.82 3.62
CA ASN A 75 29.44 30.06 3.31
C ASN A 75 30.28 28.76 3.29
N LEU A 76 29.82 27.80 2.48
CA LEU A 76 30.55 26.56 2.25
C LEU A 76 31.75 26.80 1.35
N HIS A 77 32.94 26.44 1.80
CA HIS A 77 34.18 26.53 1.04
C HIS A 77 34.64 25.11 0.67
N TYR A 78 35.02 24.94 -0.58
CA TYR A 78 35.53 23.66 -1.08
C TYR A 78 36.92 23.38 -0.47
N THR A 79 37.14 22.16 -0.02
CA THR A 79 38.39 21.73 0.60
C THR A 79 39.47 21.29 -0.40
N GLY A 80 39.15 21.16 -1.70
CA GLY A 80 40.02 20.52 -2.68
C GLY A 80 39.89 19.00 -2.77
N PHE A 81 39.07 18.37 -1.91
CA PHE A 81 38.91 16.92 -1.86
C PHE A 81 37.58 16.48 -2.42
N ASP A 82 37.65 15.59 -3.41
CA ASP A 82 36.53 14.95 -4.04
C ASP A 82 36.20 13.61 -3.40
N TYR A 83 34.93 13.21 -3.50
CA TYR A 83 34.47 11.93 -3.03
C TYR A 83 33.97 11.08 -4.21
N TYR A 84 34.66 9.95 -4.42
CA TYR A 84 34.35 9.01 -5.49
C TYR A 84 33.70 7.74 -4.95
N VAL A 85 32.69 7.25 -5.68
CA VAL A 85 32.06 5.94 -5.45
C VAL A 85 32.16 5.16 -6.76
N ASP A 86 32.70 3.95 -6.72
CA ASP A 86 32.90 3.09 -7.89
C ASP A 86 33.61 3.77 -9.08
N GLY A 87 34.45 4.76 -8.77
CA GLY A 87 35.23 5.53 -9.77
C GLY A 87 34.51 6.74 -10.37
N GLU A 88 33.27 6.99 -9.96
CA GLU A 88 32.51 8.17 -10.38
C GLU A 88 32.49 9.22 -9.27
N LEU A 89 32.58 10.50 -9.65
CA LEU A 89 32.46 11.61 -8.72
C LEU A 89 31.05 11.63 -8.12
N SER A 90 30.97 11.45 -6.81
CA SER A 90 29.68 11.36 -6.08
C SER A 90 29.42 12.55 -5.17
N GLY A 91 30.45 13.36 -4.93
CA GLY A 91 30.38 14.54 -4.10
C GLY A 91 31.73 15.17 -3.84
N ALA A 92 31.72 16.22 -3.04
CA ALA A 92 32.95 16.93 -2.65
C ALA A 92 32.84 17.39 -1.19
N TYR A 93 34.01 17.50 -0.53
CA TYR A 93 34.09 17.96 0.85
C TYR A 93 34.16 19.48 0.89
N TYR A 94 33.27 20.03 1.71
CA TYR A 94 33.19 21.46 2.00
C TYR A 94 33.36 21.67 3.50
N TYR A 95 33.79 22.86 3.87
CA TYR A 95 33.79 23.30 5.27
C TYR A 95 33.01 24.60 5.43
N THR A 96 32.40 24.76 6.59
CA THR A 96 31.85 26.03 7.08
C THR A 96 32.24 26.24 8.52
N LYS A 97 32.16 27.48 9.02
CA LYS A 97 32.52 27.80 10.40
C LYS A 97 31.27 27.88 11.27
N VAL A 98 31.20 27.05 12.28
CA VAL A 98 30.11 26.99 13.27
C VAL A 98 30.65 27.11 14.67
N GLY A 99 30.26 28.15 15.42
CA GLY A 99 30.66 28.31 16.82
C GLY A 99 32.17 28.36 17.09
N GLY A 100 32.95 28.79 16.11
CA GLY A 100 34.41 28.84 16.24
C GLY A 100 35.13 27.58 15.74
N LYS A 101 34.43 26.51 15.42
CA LYS A 101 34.98 25.29 14.81
C LYS A 101 34.61 25.17 13.32
N TYR A 102 35.40 24.41 12.59
CA TYR A 102 35.14 24.03 11.22
C TYR A 102 34.24 22.78 11.20
N LEU A 103 33.09 22.86 10.56
CA LEU A 103 32.24 21.73 10.30
C LEU A 103 32.48 21.26 8.87
N MET A 104 32.79 19.98 8.71
CA MET A 104 32.93 19.35 7.39
C MET A 104 31.58 18.84 6.88
N LEU A 105 31.30 19.11 5.60
CA LEU A 105 30.11 18.61 4.91
C LEU A 105 30.54 17.91 3.64
N LEU A 106 30.10 16.68 3.44
CA LEU A 106 30.20 16.00 2.16
C LEU A 106 28.93 16.30 1.38
N VAL A 107 29.06 17.11 0.33
CA VAL A 107 27.97 17.62 -0.49
C VAL A 107 27.92 16.87 -1.81
N LYS A 108 26.74 16.39 -2.18
CA LYS A 108 26.53 15.73 -3.48
C LYS A 108 26.62 16.75 -4.62
N THR A 109 27.57 16.55 -5.52
CA THR A 109 27.79 17.41 -6.69
C THR A 109 28.62 16.67 -7.73
N ASP A 110 28.33 16.93 -9.00
CA ASP A 110 29.07 16.41 -10.15
C ASP A 110 30.12 17.42 -10.64
N ASN A 111 30.05 18.67 -10.18
CA ASN A 111 30.99 19.73 -10.50
C ASN A 111 31.11 20.68 -9.28
N PRO A 112 32.10 20.48 -8.41
CA PRO A 112 32.20 21.21 -7.15
C PRO A 112 32.63 22.67 -7.37
N PRO A 113 31.73 23.65 -7.09
CA PRO A 113 32.14 25.06 -7.09
C PRO A 113 33.05 25.35 -5.90
N MET A 114 33.95 26.33 -6.04
CA MET A 114 34.88 26.73 -4.99
C MET A 114 34.17 27.27 -3.74
N LYS A 115 32.97 27.86 -3.92
CA LYS A 115 32.16 28.39 -2.81
C LYS A 115 30.68 28.20 -3.11
N ILE A 116 29.92 27.90 -2.06
CA ILE A 116 28.46 27.87 -2.05
C ILE A 116 27.99 28.83 -0.95
N ASP A 117 27.24 29.85 -1.30
CA ASP A 117 26.83 30.88 -0.31
C ASP A 117 25.82 30.33 0.68
N GLU A 118 24.82 29.54 0.21
CA GLU A 118 23.85 28.86 1.05
C GLU A 118 23.40 27.55 0.38
N LYS A 119 23.31 26.48 1.16
CA LYS A 119 22.76 25.21 0.71
C LYS A 119 22.05 24.48 1.86
N LEU A 120 20.83 24.03 1.59
CA LEU A 120 20.12 23.11 2.46
C LEU A 120 20.66 21.69 2.24
N VAL A 121 21.43 21.19 3.18
CA VAL A 121 22.06 19.87 3.12
C VAL A 121 21.20 18.88 3.91
N LYS A 122 20.69 17.85 3.22
CA LYS A 122 20.05 16.68 3.84
C LYS A 122 21.08 15.56 3.86
N GLY A 123 21.59 15.27 5.03
CA GLY A 123 22.69 14.33 5.17
C GLY A 123 22.58 13.44 6.41
N ARG A 124 23.53 12.53 6.50
CA ARG A 124 23.69 11.68 7.65
C ARG A 124 24.90 12.13 8.48
N ILE A 125 24.70 12.25 9.80
CA ILE A 125 25.80 12.53 10.73
C ILE A 125 26.69 11.29 10.83
N LYS A 126 27.98 11.48 10.62
CA LYS A 126 29.02 10.47 10.82
C LYS A 126 30.05 10.97 11.83
N LYS A 127 30.57 10.05 12.61
CA LYS A 127 31.78 10.25 13.35
C LYS A 127 32.91 9.55 12.59
N ASP A 128 33.57 10.27 11.69
CA ASP A 128 34.61 9.74 10.81
C ASP A 128 35.87 10.57 10.98
N LYS A 129 36.53 10.32 12.11
CA LYS A 129 37.75 11.05 12.48
C LYS A 129 38.86 10.83 11.49
N LEU A 130 39.04 9.61 10.96
CA LEU A 130 40.16 9.32 10.05
C LEU A 130 40.07 10.09 8.74
N THR A 131 38.87 10.11 8.13
CA THR A 131 38.65 10.87 6.88
C THR A 131 38.73 12.37 7.13
N ALA A 132 38.17 12.84 8.27
CA ALA A 132 38.25 14.24 8.63
C ALA A 132 39.70 14.67 8.86
N ASP A 133 40.48 13.92 9.62
CA ASP A 133 41.92 14.21 9.91
C ASP A 133 42.74 14.24 8.62
N HIS A 134 42.51 13.33 7.68
CA HIS A 134 43.22 13.29 6.39
C HIS A 134 42.91 14.52 5.54
N ILE A 135 41.63 14.89 5.41
CA ILE A 135 41.19 16.09 4.67
C ILE A 135 41.73 17.36 5.34
N VAL A 136 41.62 17.42 6.67
CA VAL A 136 42.09 18.54 7.49
C VAL A 136 43.60 18.73 7.35
N THR A 137 44.36 17.63 7.43
CA THR A 137 45.83 17.67 7.27
C THR A 137 46.19 18.15 5.85
N GLY A 138 45.57 17.63 4.81
CA GLY A 138 45.79 18.07 3.44
C GLY A 138 45.47 19.55 3.24
N PHE A 139 44.30 19.98 3.70
CA PHE A 139 43.89 21.39 3.67
C PHE A 139 44.82 22.33 4.42
N ALA A 140 45.28 21.91 5.61
CA ALA A 140 46.21 22.68 6.44
C ALA A 140 47.55 22.89 5.71
N LEU A 141 48.08 21.82 5.11
CA LEU A 141 49.33 21.88 4.32
C LEU A 141 49.23 22.81 3.12
N GLU A 142 48.12 22.70 2.36
CA GLU A 142 47.88 23.57 1.22
C GLU A 142 47.67 25.04 1.59
N SER A 143 47.07 25.27 2.78
CA SER A 143 46.81 26.64 3.29
C SER A 143 48.00 27.22 4.05
N GLY A 144 49.08 26.47 4.25
CA GLY A 144 50.24 26.88 5.02
C GLY A 144 49.98 27.04 6.53
N MET A 145 48.94 26.34 7.04
CA MET A 145 48.59 26.35 8.48
C MET A 145 49.18 25.13 9.20
N ASP A 146 49.29 25.22 10.52
CA ASP A 146 49.69 24.09 11.34
C ASP A 146 48.54 23.03 11.37
N PRO A 147 48.77 21.79 10.88
CA PRO A 147 47.78 20.75 10.88
C PRO A 147 47.16 20.47 12.26
N ALA A 148 47.95 20.47 13.32
CA ALA A 148 47.49 20.22 14.70
C ALA A 148 46.50 21.31 15.18
N LEU A 149 46.70 22.53 14.74
CA LEU A 149 45.84 23.65 15.09
C LEU A 149 44.52 23.56 14.34
N VAL A 150 44.53 23.21 13.03
CA VAL A 150 43.33 23.04 12.21
C VAL A 150 42.51 21.82 12.68
N GLU A 151 43.19 20.72 13.05
CA GLU A 151 42.54 19.54 13.61
C GLU A 151 41.79 19.87 14.92
N ASN A 152 42.40 20.59 15.84
CA ASN A 152 41.74 21.00 17.07
C ASN A 152 40.56 21.95 16.89
N MET A 153 40.54 22.67 15.77
CA MET A 153 39.46 23.57 15.39
C MET A 153 38.41 22.91 14.50
N THR A 154 38.53 21.62 14.18
CA THR A 154 37.58 20.90 13.35
C THR A 154 36.66 20.01 14.17
N SER A 155 35.40 19.89 13.81
CA SER A 155 34.46 19.01 14.46
C SER A 155 34.75 17.53 14.16
N ASP A 156 34.58 16.67 15.16
CA ASP A 156 34.69 15.21 15.03
C ASP A 156 33.58 14.63 14.13
N TYR A 157 32.57 15.43 13.81
CA TYR A 157 31.39 14.99 13.07
C TYR A 157 31.36 15.60 11.67
N VAL A 158 30.91 14.77 10.70
CA VAL A 158 30.71 15.15 9.30
C VAL A 158 29.25 14.93 8.94
N ILE A 159 28.65 15.85 8.20
CA ILE A 159 27.32 15.66 7.61
C ILE A 159 27.51 15.20 6.16
N SER A 160 27.11 13.98 5.86
CA SER A 160 27.28 13.35 4.54
C SER A 160 25.94 13.29 3.77
N GLU A 161 25.82 14.07 2.70
CA GLU A 161 24.63 14.07 1.82
C GLU A 161 24.51 12.77 0.97
N PRO A 162 25.60 12.21 0.38
CA PRO A 162 25.51 10.95 -0.37
C PRO A 162 25.04 9.76 0.49
N GLU A 163 25.29 9.78 1.78
CA GLU A 163 24.91 8.70 2.68
C GLU A 163 23.51 8.86 3.30
N TYR A 164 22.81 9.93 2.95
CA TYR A 164 21.40 10.03 3.31
C TYR A 164 20.60 8.91 2.63
N PRO A 165 19.79 8.14 3.39
CA PRO A 165 19.20 6.91 2.88
C PRO A 165 17.95 7.16 2.00
N TYR A 166 18.07 7.96 0.93
CA TYR A 166 16.95 8.27 0.02
C TYR A 166 16.25 7.03 -0.51
N ALA A 167 17.01 6.04 -1.00
CA ALA A 167 16.44 4.82 -1.55
C ALA A 167 15.66 4.03 -0.49
N TYR A 168 16.17 3.96 0.74
CA TYR A 168 15.50 3.29 1.85
C TYR A 168 14.20 4.01 2.26
N VAL A 169 14.22 5.35 2.30
CA VAL A 169 13.03 6.16 2.57
C VAL A 169 11.94 5.90 1.52
N ILE A 170 12.30 5.97 0.23
CA ILE A 170 11.38 5.71 -0.88
C ILE A 170 10.85 4.29 -0.78
N MET A 171 11.71 3.31 -0.53
CA MET A 171 11.32 1.90 -0.38
C MET A 171 10.28 1.72 0.73
N ILE A 172 10.48 2.32 1.91
CA ILE A 172 9.52 2.26 3.01
C ILE A 172 8.18 2.85 2.59
N TYR A 173 8.15 4.04 1.96
CA TYR A 173 6.91 4.63 1.49
C TYR A 173 6.18 3.74 0.48
N VAL A 174 6.89 3.15 -0.49
CA VAL A 174 6.30 2.25 -1.48
C VAL A 174 5.73 0.99 -0.80
N PHE A 175 6.51 0.33 0.05
CA PHE A 175 6.09 -0.94 0.67
C PHE A 175 5.01 -0.81 1.74
N PHE A 176 4.90 0.33 2.40
CA PHE A 176 3.91 0.53 3.46
C PHE A 176 2.76 1.45 3.03
N ALA A 177 3.04 2.58 2.42
CA ALA A 177 2.01 3.56 2.06
C ALA A 177 1.11 3.06 0.93
N MET A 178 1.65 2.42 -0.11
CA MET A 178 0.82 1.89 -1.20
C MET A 178 -0.18 0.81 -0.75
N PRO A 179 0.24 -0.28 -0.06
CA PRO A 179 -0.71 -1.27 0.42
C PRO A 179 -1.72 -0.70 1.42
N ALA A 180 -1.30 0.23 2.28
CA ALA A 180 -2.20 0.90 3.21
C ALA A 180 -3.26 1.75 2.48
N PHE A 181 -2.86 2.46 1.44
CA PHE A 181 -3.77 3.25 0.60
C PHE A 181 -4.78 2.37 -0.14
N VAL A 182 -4.33 1.26 -0.74
CA VAL A 182 -5.22 0.28 -1.39
C VAL A 182 -6.20 -0.32 -0.37
N ALA A 183 -5.72 -0.70 0.80
CA ALA A 183 -6.58 -1.22 1.87
C ALA A 183 -7.62 -0.19 2.32
N LEU A 184 -7.23 1.07 2.44
CA LEU A 184 -8.14 2.17 2.79
C LEU A 184 -9.24 2.35 1.73
N ILE A 185 -8.91 2.30 0.44
CA ILE A 185 -9.89 2.36 -0.65
C ILE A 185 -10.91 1.23 -0.53
N ILE A 186 -10.44 -0.01 -0.27
CA ILE A 186 -11.32 -1.17 -0.11
C ILE A 186 -12.26 -0.99 1.11
N VAL A 187 -11.75 -0.46 2.22
CA VAL A 187 -12.56 -0.17 3.42
C VAL A 187 -13.63 0.88 3.11
N ILE A 188 -13.25 1.99 2.47
CA ILE A 188 -14.20 3.05 2.08
C ILE A 188 -15.27 2.49 1.14
N TYR A 189 -14.87 1.75 0.10
CA TYR A 189 -15.80 1.09 -0.82
C TYR A 189 -16.77 0.17 -0.07
N THR A 190 -16.27 -0.63 0.87
CA THR A 190 -17.10 -1.53 1.67
C THR A 190 -18.14 -0.76 2.50
N LEU A 191 -17.74 0.35 3.12
CA LEU A 191 -18.65 1.21 3.87
C LEU A 191 -19.74 1.81 2.97
N LEU A 192 -19.36 2.29 1.78
CA LEU A 192 -20.32 2.80 0.79
C LEU A 192 -21.33 1.74 0.37
N VAL A 193 -20.88 0.52 0.09
CA VAL A 193 -21.77 -0.61 -0.25
C VAL A 193 -22.67 -1.00 0.93
N CYS A 194 -22.21 -0.89 2.17
CA CYS A 194 -23.05 -1.12 3.36
C CYS A 194 -24.19 -0.10 3.47
N ILE A 195 -23.93 1.15 3.11
CA ILE A 195 -24.94 2.23 3.13
C ILE A 195 -25.87 2.08 1.93
N GLN A 196 -25.32 1.87 0.74
CA GLN A 196 -26.05 1.79 -0.51
C GLN A 196 -25.67 0.52 -1.30
N PRO A 197 -26.38 -0.61 -1.09
CA PRO A 197 -26.07 -1.90 -1.73
C PRO A 197 -26.12 -1.90 -3.25
N SER A 198 -26.85 -0.99 -3.87
CA SER A 198 -26.89 -0.82 -5.33
C SER A 198 -25.54 -0.35 -5.92
N MET A 199 -24.63 0.19 -5.10
CA MET A 199 -23.27 0.52 -5.51
C MET A 199 -22.35 -0.70 -5.63
N ASN A 200 -22.76 -1.86 -5.12
CA ASN A 200 -22.02 -3.10 -5.27
C ASN A 200 -21.76 -3.42 -6.74
N THR A 201 -20.52 -3.79 -7.06
CA THR A 201 -20.15 -4.16 -8.44
C THR A 201 -21.01 -5.31 -8.99
N GLN A 202 -21.41 -6.24 -8.12
CA GLN A 202 -22.31 -7.36 -8.47
C GLN A 202 -23.74 -6.87 -8.72
N ALA A 203 -24.20 -5.86 -7.99
CA ALA A 203 -25.51 -5.26 -8.22
C ALA A 203 -25.61 -4.50 -9.55
N ARG A 204 -24.47 -4.11 -10.15
CA ARG A 204 -24.46 -3.48 -11.48
C ARG A 204 -24.99 -4.42 -12.57
N GLN A 205 -24.86 -5.73 -12.39
CA GLN A 205 -25.40 -6.73 -13.33
C GLN A 205 -26.93 -6.69 -13.37
N LEU A 206 -27.56 -6.27 -12.27
CA LEU A 206 -29.02 -6.15 -12.18
C LEU A 206 -29.59 -4.99 -13.01
N ARG A 207 -28.74 -4.10 -13.54
CA ARG A 207 -29.16 -3.01 -14.46
C ARG A 207 -29.83 -3.50 -15.73
N GLU A 208 -29.55 -4.74 -16.12
CA GLU A 208 -30.22 -5.39 -17.26
C GLU A 208 -31.71 -5.57 -16.99
N TYR A 209 -32.10 -5.69 -15.70
CA TYR A 209 -33.50 -5.92 -15.29
C TYR A 209 -34.21 -4.64 -14.81
N GLY A 210 -33.50 -3.50 -14.73
CA GLY A 210 -34.03 -2.22 -14.27
C GLY A 210 -33.12 -1.46 -13.31
N ASP A 211 -33.73 -0.59 -12.46
CA ASP A 211 -32.94 0.08 -11.42
C ASP A 211 -32.47 -0.94 -10.38
N PRO A 212 -31.15 -1.05 -10.14
CA PRO A 212 -30.59 -2.02 -9.22
C PRO A 212 -31.17 -1.94 -7.79
N ALA A 213 -31.58 -0.76 -7.32
CA ALA A 213 -32.17 -0.62 -6.00
C ALA A 213 -33.58 -1.25 -5.94
N GLU A 214 -34.38 -1.08 -6.97
CA GLU A 214 -35.72 -1.67 -7.11
C GLU A 214 -35.64 -3.19 -7.28
N VAL A 215 -34.76 -3.66 -8.17
CA VAL A 215 -34.53 -5.11 -8.39
C VAL A 215 -34.03 -5.79 -7.12
N ILE A 216 -33.11 -5.17 -6.37
CA ILE A 216 -32.68 -5.69 -5.07
C ILE A 216 -33.86 -5.77 -4.07
N ALA A 217 -34.74 -4.78 -4.08
CA ALA A 217 -35.91 -4.77 -3.19
C ALA A 217 -36.89 -5.87 -3.58
N GLU A 218 -37.12 -6.08 -4.89
CA GLU A 218 -37.97 -7.15 -5.44
C GLU A 218 -37.44 -8.52 -5.06
N ILE A 219 -36.17 -8.85 -5.38
CA ILE A 219 -35.53 -10.12 -5.01
C ILE A 219 -35.60 -10.35 -3.50
N ASN A 220 -35.35 -9.31 -2.66
CA ASN A 220 -35.52 -9.44 -1.21
C ASN A 220 -36.94 -9.79 -0.79
N SER A 221 -37.93 -9.22 -1.47
CA SER A 221 -39.35 -9.51 -1.22
C SER A 221 -39.70 -10.94 -1.58
N GLU A 222 -39.27 -11.40 -2.75
CA GLU A 222 -39.51 -12.76 -3.23
C GLU A 222 -38.80 -13.82 -2.36
N MET A 223 -37.54 -13.63 -2.05
CA MET A 223 -36.82 -14.53 -1.14
C MET A 223 -37.45 -14.64 0.25
N ARG A 224 -38.36 -13.73 0.61
CA ARG A 224 -39.12 -13.81 1.87
C ARG A 224 -40.46 -14.48 1.73
N ARG A 225 -41.14 -14.20 0.65
CA ARG A 225 -42.60 -14.54 0.48
C ARG A 225 -42.82 -15.69 -0.46
N LYS A 226 -41.93 -15.84 -1.46
CA LYS A 226 -42.12 -16.72 -2.60
C LYS A 226 -40.88 -17.61 -2.85
N LEU A 227 -40.23 -18.04 -1.79
CA LEU A 227 -39.06 -18.93 -1.87
C LEU A 227 -39.53 -20.35 -2.10
N LEU A 228 -39.24 -20.89 -3.30
CA LEU A 228 -39.63 -22.24 -3.72
C LEU A 228 -38.58 -23.28 -3.30
N PHE A 229 -37.30 -22.92 -3.49
CA PHE A 229 -36.22 -23.84 -3.19
C PHE A 229 -35.02 -23.12 -2.51
N ARG A 230 -34.39 -23.82 -1.56
CA ARG A 230 -33.16 -23.33 -0.89
C ARG A 230 -32.27 -24.49 -0.50
N LYS A 231 -31.07 -24.59 -1.11
CA LYS A 231 -30.04 -25.55 -0.73
C LYS A 231 -28.65 -25.02 -1.16
N ASN A 232 -27.63 -25.21 -0.33
CA ASN A 232 -26.23 -24.89 -0.65
C ASN A 232 -25.98 -23.48 -1.26
N ASN A 233 -26.58 -22.45 -0.70
CA ASN A 233 -26.50 -21.07 -1.21
C ASN A 233 -27.15 -20.82 -2.59
N ILE A 234 -28.06 -21.72 -3.00
CA ILE A 234 -28.90 -21.58 -4.16
C ILE A 234 -30.32 -21.32 -3.68
N TYR A 235 -30.96 -20.33 -4.27
CA TYR A 235 -32.32 -19.93 -3.92
C TYR A 235 -33.10 -19.77 -5.24
N VAL A 236 -34.21 -20.47 -5.35
CA VAL A 236 -35.17 -20.30 -6.45
C VAL A 236 -36.39 -19.62 -5.88
N THR A 237 -36.78 -18.54 -6.47
CA THR A 237 -38.03 -17.82 -6.19
C THR A 237 -38.91 -17.88 -7.42
N GLU A 238 -40.09 -17.31 -7.40
CA GLU A 238 -41.00 -17.30 -8.53
C GLU A 238 -40.36 -16.65 -9.78
N ASN A 239 -39.65 -15.56 -9.64
CA ASN A 239 -39.08 -14.83 -10.78
C ASN A 239 -37.55 -14.86 -10.86
N TYR A 240 -36.84 -15.34 -9.84
CA TYR A 240 -35.37 -15.25 -9.78
C TYR A 240 -34.71 -16.53 -9.32
N LEU A 241 -33.59 -16.89 -9.99
CA LEU A 241 -32.60 -17.82 -9.50
C LEU A 241 -31.44 -17.01 -8.88
N VAL A 242 -31.22 -17.15 -7.58
CA VAL A 242 -30.10 -16.51 -6.86
C VAL A 242 -29.07 -17.55 -6.46
N VAL A 243 -27.83 -17.36 -6.90
CA VAL A 243 -26.70 -18.22 -6.57
C VAL A 243 -25.62 -17.41 -5.86
N SER A 244 -25.26 -17.82 -4.65
CA SER A 244 -24.26 -17.10 -3.84
C SER A 244 -23.03 -17.96 -3.65
N TYR A 245 -21.90 -17.51 -4.14
CA TYR A 245 -20.55 -18.04 -3.88
C TYR A 245 -19.87 -17.25 -2.75
N LEU A 246 -18.65 -17.64 -2.41
CA LEU A 246 -17.87 -16.92 -1.38
C LEU A 246 -17.57 -15.46 -1.75
N SER A 247 -17.31 -15.23 -3.04
CA SER A 247 -16.88 -13.91 -3.56
C SER A 247 -17.86 -13.28 -4.55
N LYS A 248 -18.96 -13.98 -4.91
CA LYS A 248 -19.89 -13.54 -5.96
C LYS A 248 -21.30 -13.98 -5.62
N THR A 249 -22.28 -13.11 -5.90
CA THR A 249 -23.70 -13.46 -5.89
C THR A 249 -24.30 -13.05 -7.22
N ASP A 250 -24.85 -14.00 -7.94
CA ASP A 250 -25.59 -13.79 -9.18
C ASP A 250 -27.08 -13.92 -8.92
N ALA A 251 -27.87 -13.08 -9.59
CA ALA A 251 -29.33 -13.23 -9.66
C ALA A 251 -29.71 -13.19 -11.12
N ILE A 252 -30.48 -14.19 -11.55
CA ILE A 252 -30.89 -14.42 -12.90
C ILE A 252 -32.41 -14.37 -12.91
N LYS A 253 -33.01 -13.58 -13.80
CA LYS A 253 -34.43 -13.47 -13.93
C LYS A 253 -34.94 -14.65 -14.77
N LEU A 254 -35.88 -15.43 -14.25
CA LEU A 254 -36.28 -16.72 -14.83
C LEU A 254 -37.10 -16.56 -16.13
N ASP A 255 -37.91 -15.51 -16.24
CA ASP A 255 -38.68 -15.21 -17.45
C ASP A 255 -37.80 -14.84 -18.67
N GLU A 256 -36.55 -14.46 -18.44
CA GLU A 256 -35.59 -14.18 -19.51
C GLU A 256 -34.77 -15.40 -19.92
N VAL A 257 -34.91 -16.54 -19.24
CA VAL A 257 -34.12 -17.74 -19.55
C VAL A 257 -34.71 -18.40 -20.81
N GLN A 258 -33.90 -18.44 -21.87
CA GLN A 258 -34.30 -19.03 -23.14
C GLN A 258 -33.89 -20.50 -23.28
N TYR A 259 -32.80 -20.90 -22.63
CA TYR A 259 -32.25 -22.23 -22.74
C TYR A 259 -31.63 -22.68 -21.45
N ILE A 260 -31.91 -23.93 -21.09
CA ILE A 260 -31.35 -24.60 -19.91
C ILE A 260 -30.63 -25.85 -20.38
N SER A 261 -29.36 -26.02 -19.97
CA SER A 261 -28.63 -27.26 -20.19
C SER A 261 -27.86 -27.71 -18.96
N LYS A 262 -27.76 -29.03 -18.81
CA LYS A 262 -27.03 -29.72 -17.78
C LYS A 262 -25.84 -30.44 -18.40
N ASN A 263 -24.65 -30.16 -17.96
CA ASN A 263 -23.42 -30.82 -18.43
C ASN A 263 -22.56 -31.29 -17.25
N GLU A 264 -21.96 -32.45 -17.40
CA GLU A 264 -20.92 -32.92 -16.47
C GLU A 264 -19.57 -32.36 -16.92
N VAL A 265 -18.84 -31.72 -16.01
CA VAL A 265 -17.53 -31.11 -16.29
C VAL A 265 -16.53 -31.59 -15.23
N GLU A 266 -15.36 -32.02 -15.67
CA GLU A 266 -14.26 -32.36 -14.77
C GLU A 266 -13.58 -31.08 -14.25
N ARG A 267 -13.63 -30.84 -12.94
CA ARG A 267 -12.89 -29.77 -12.30
C ARG A 267 -11.59 -30.28 -11.70
N LYS A 268 -10.47 -29.78 -12.18
CA LYS A 268 -9.15 -30.03 -11.57
C LYS A 268 -9.02 -29.18 -10.30
N LYS A 269 -9.05 -29.81 -9.15
CA LYS A 269 -8.62 -29.18 -7.88
C LYS A 269 -7.26 -29.73 -7.51
N ALA A 270 -6.23 -28.87 -7.47
CA ALA A 270 -4.84 -29.12 -7.05
C ALA A 270 -4.28 -30.54 -7.33
N PHE A 271 -4.83 -31.60 -6.71
CA PHE A 271 -4.38 -33.00 -6.85
C PHE A 271 -5.52 -34.00 -7.09
N ARG A 272 -6.77 -33.55 -7.24
CA ARG A 272 -7.92 -34.45 -7.48
C ARG A 272 -8.80 -33.91 -8.61
N ARG A 273 -9.21 -34.81 -9.51
CA ARG A 273 -10.32 -34.55 -10.44
C ARG A 273 -11.61 -34.94 -9.74
N SER A 274 -12.56 -34.06 -9.66
CA SER A 274 -13.90 -34.36 -9.17
C SER A 274 -14.92 -33.96 -10.23
N PRO A 275 -15.92 -34.80 -10.51
CA PRO A 275 -17.01 -34.42 -11.38
C PRO A 275 -17.76 -33.23 -10.75
N VAL A 276 -18.09 -32.27 -11.55
CA VAL A 276 -18.89 -31.11 -11.19
C VAL A 276 -20.00 -31.03 -12.23
N TYR A 277 -21.21 -30.89 -11.77
CA TYR A 277 -22.37 -30.78 -12.63
C TYR A 277 -22.66 -29.31 -12.88
N ARG A 278 -22.66 -28.90 -14.12
CA ARG A 278 -22.83 -27.52 -14.54
C ARG A 278 -24.20 -27.29 -15.13
N LEU A 279 -24.94 -26.36 -14.53
CA LEU A 279 -26.14 -25.78 -15.08
C LEU A 279 -25.76 -24.57 -15.93
N THR A 280 -26.11 -24.57 -17.20
CA THR A 280 -25.92 -23.45 -18.10
C THR A 280 -27.28 -22.86 -18.46
N LEU A 281 -27.45 -21.56 -18.18
CA LEU A 281 -28.65 -20.80 -18.51
C LEU A 281 -28.28 -19.73 -19.53
N SER A 282 -29.06 -19.59 -20.57
CA SER A 282 -28.90 -18.56 -21.59
C SER A 282 -30.01 -17.53 -21.49
N THR A 283 -29.64 -16.24 -21.51
CA THR A 283 -30.56 -15.10 -21.54
C THR A 283 -30.23 -14.19 -22.75
N PRO A 284 -31.17 -13.37 -23.25
CA PRO A 284 -30.93 -12.52 -24.42
C PRO A 284 -29.76 -11.52 -24.28
N GLY A 285 -29.46 -11.05 -23.08
CA GLY A 285 -28.42 -10.06 -22.81
C GLY A 285 -27.03 -10.64 -22.49
N ARG A 286 -26.98 -11.92 -22.10
CA ARG A 286 -25.76 -12.65 -21.77
C ARG A 286 -25.78 -14.03 -22.34
N ILE A 287 -24.70 -14.38 -22.99
CA ILE A 287 -24.62 -15.61 -23.75
C ILE A 287 -24.79 -16.84 -22.83
N PHE A 288 -24.16 -16.87 -21.61
CA PHE A 288 -24.31 -18.02 -20.72
C PHE A 288 -24.05 -17.65 -19.24
N TYR A 289 -24.94 -18.07 -18.34
CA TYR A 289 -24.73 -18.18 -16.92
C TYR A 289 -24.34 -19.60 -16.55
N GLU A 290 -23.19 -19.83 -15.97
CA GLU A 290 -22.75 -21.15 -15.56
C GLU A 290 -22.78 -21.27 -14.04
N VAL A 291 -23.49 -22.26 -13.54
CA VAL A 291 -23.60 -22.56 -12.10
C VAL A 291 -23.12 -23.98 -11.86
N ASP A 292 -22.02 -24.11 -11.08
CA ASP A 292 -21.42 -25.40 -10.77
C ASP A 292 -22.04 -26.01 -9.49
N PHE A 293 -22.44 -27.26 -9.57
CA PHE A 293 -23.02 -28.04 -8.49
C PHE A 293 -22.12 -29.23 -8.14
N SER A 294 -22.06 -29.56 -6.85
CA SER A 294 -21.29 -30.72 -6.39
C SER A 294 -22.05 -32.04 -6.50
N ASN A 295 -23.36 -32.00 -6.78
CA ASN A 295 -24.22 -33.17 -6.82
C ASN A 295 -25.25 -33.02 -7.95
N GLU A 296 -25.45 -34.08 -8.71
CA GLU A 296 -26.39 -34.16 -9.82
C GLU A 296 -27.84 -33.93 -9.38
N SER A 297 -28.27 -34.59 -8.31
CA SER A 297 -29.64 -34.45 -7.78
C SER A 297 -30.01 -33.01 -7.44
N LEU A 298 -29.00 -32.18 -7.11
CA LEU A 298 -29.23 -30.79 -6.78
C LEU A 298 -29.59 -29.93 -8.04
N ILE A 299 -28.96 -30.26 -9.16
CA ILE A 299 -29.33 -29.61 -10.44
C ILE A 299 -30.74 -30.01 -10.82
N ASP A 300 -31.08 -31.31 -10.72
CA ASP A 300 -32.42 -31.81 -11.10
C ASP A 300 -33.50 -31.16 -10.24
N ASP A 301 -33.24 -31.01 -8.92
CA ASP A 301 -34.13 -30.26 -8.01
C ASP A 301 -34.34 -28.80 -8.50
N VAL A 302 -33.22 -28.11 -8.87
CA VAL A 302 -33.29 -26.73 -9.33
C VAL A 302 -34.05 -26.61 -10.69
N ILE A 303 -33.74 -27.47 -11.66
CA ILE A 303 -34.40 -27.48 -12.98
C ILE A 303 -35.89 -27.75 -12.79
N PHE A 304 -36.26 -28.73 -11.95
CA PHE A 304 -37.65 -29.03 -11.65
C PHE A 304 -38.44 -27.80 -11.17
N HIS A 305 -37.85 -26.99 -10.31
CA HIS A 305 -38.49 -25.76 -9.81
C HIS A 305 -38.47 -24.60 -10.81
N ILE A 306 -37.59 -24.60 -11.82
CA ILE A 306 -37.56 -23.59 -12.87
C ILE A 306 -38.59 -23.92 -13.96
N GLU A 307 -38.76 -25.21 -14.31
CA GLU A 307 -39.61 -25.65 -15.42
C GLU A 307 -41.11 -25.85 -15.06
N ASN A 308 -41.43 -26.02 -13.77
CA ASN A 308 -42.78 -26.26 -13.31
C ASN A 308 -43.53 -25.02 -12.82
N GLU A 309 -43.01 -23.84 -13.08
CA GLU A 309 -43.67 -22.54 -12.96
C GLU A 309 -43.82 -21.85 -14.31
#